data_675df32bc1e3ed41e8ae16499e030b6a
#
_entry.id   675df32bc1e3ed41e8ae16499e030b6a
#
_cell.length_a   1.000
_cell.length_b   1.000
_cell.length_c   1.000
_cell.angle_alpha   90.00
_cell.angle_beta   90.00
_cell.angle_gamma   90.00
#
_symmetry.space_group_name_H-M   'P 1'
#
loop_
_entity.id
_entity.type
_entity.pdbx_description
1 polymer ?
#
loop_
_entity_poly.entity_id
_entity_poly.type
_entity_poly.pdbx_seq_one_letter_code
_entity_poly.pdbx_strand_id
1 'polypeptide(L)'
;MNYKEALDYMQQIGQYGISPGLDSIRQLVGRLGNPQKGMRYVPVTGTNGKGSVCAYVSSVLQRGGYRVGKYTSPAVVDDREEIQVNGSYIPKAAVGRHMERIKVVCDEMAGEGLPHPTPFEVKTAMAFLHFREKKCDIVVLETGMGGLLDATNIVEDTCVAVLTSISADHMGFLGKTLPEIAVQKAGIIKRGCHVVTAAQTPEVMEVLVGKAADGGCPLTVADGRAAEHVHPGLEKQRFDYKDWKKLEIALAGQYQIENAVTALEALKALGGLGFPVQEEKLREGWAARWPKEAYQAASLKKIRKGFRPTFLGIALPFGGNDDEE
;
A
#
# COMPACT_ATOMS: atom_id res chain seq x y z
N MET A 1 -5.89 22.61 -16.14
CA MET A 1 -5.55 23.01 -14.76
C MET A 1 -4.05 22.81 -14.55
N ASN A 2 -3.36 23.78 -13.94
CA ASN A 2 -1.96 23.63 -13.57
C ASN A 2 -1.80 22.90 -12.21
N TYR A 3 -0.58 22.57 -11.81
CA TYR A 3 -0.30 21.79 -10.58
C TYR A 3 -0.74 22.54 -9.30
N LYS A 4 -0.52 23.86 -9.23
CA LYS A 4 -0.91 24.66 -8.07
C LYS A 4 -2.42 24.70 -7.90
N GLU A 5 -3.14 24.96 -8.98
CA GLU A 5 -4.62 24.94 -9.01
C GLU A 5 -5.17 23.57 -8.58
N ALA A 6 -4.49 22.46 -8.97
CA ALA A 6 -4.87 21.12 -8.54
C ALA A 6 -4.69 20.92 -7.02
N LEU A 7 -3.60 21.44 -6.43
CA LEU A 7 -3.38 21.39 -4.99
C LEU A 7 -4.39 22.26 -4.23
N ASP A 8 -4.69 23.46 -4.74
CA ASP A 8 -5.68 24.36 -4.15
C ASP A 8 -7.08 23.70 -4.14
N TYR A 9 -7.44 23.01 -5.24
CA TYR A 9 -8.68 22.23 -5.29
C TYR A 9 -8.69 21.08 -4.29
N MET A 10 -7.58 20.31 -4.17
CA MET A 10 -7.46 19.25 -3.15
C MET A 10 -7.63 19.79 -1.73
N GLN A 11 -7.08 20.95 -1.45
CA GLN A 11 -7.26 21.59 -0.15
C GLN A 11 -8.73 21.99 0.08
N GLN A 12 -9.37 22.56 -0.93
CA GLN A 12 -10.79 22.98 -0.88
C GLN A 12 -11.71 21.81 -0.58
N ILE A 13 -11.51 20.64 -1.24
CA ILE A 13 -12.34 19.45 -1.03
C ILE A 13 -12.00 18.71 0.27
N GLY A 14 -10.95 19.11 0.99
CA GLY A 14 -10.57 18.58 2.30
C GLY A 14 -11.71 18.62 3.33
N GLN A 15 -12.66 19.54 3.21
CA GLN A 15 -13.85 19.65 4.04
C GLN A 15 -14.77 18.41 3.99
N TYR A 16 -14.74 17.62 2.92
CA TYR A 16 -15.59 16.44 2.77
C TYR A 16 -15.11 15.22 3.58
N GLY A 17 -13.94 15.31 4.21
CA GLY A 17 -13.45 14.35 5.20
C GLY A 17 -13.31 12.93 4.69
N ILE A 18 -13.72 11.97 5.53
CA ILE A 18 -13.72 10.52 5.24
C ILE A 18 -15.17 10.05 5.19
N SER A 19 -15.57 9.43 4.09
CA SER A 19 -16.88 8.81 3.94
C SER A 19 -16.70 7.33 3.58
N PRO A 20 -16.97 6.40 4.51
CA PRO A 20 -16.89 4.97 4.22
C PRO A 20 -17.97 4.57 3.21
N GLY A 21 -17.60 3.80 2.20
CA GLY A 21 -18.50 3.33 1.17
C GLY A 21 -17.84 3.33 -0.20
N LEU A 22 -18.43 2.64 -1.16
CA LEU A 22 -17.89 2.51 -2.51
C LEU A 22 -18.73 3.23 -3.57
N ASP A 23 -19.89 3.78 -3.21
CA ASP A 23 -20.82 4.33 -4.19
C ASP A 23 -20.29 5.61 -4.84
N SER A 24 -19.73 6.51 -4.04
CA SER A 24 -19.13 7.76 -4.54
C SER A 24 -17.97 7.48 -5.51
N ILE A 25 -16.99 6.66 -5.11
CA ILE A 25 -15.87 6.32 -5.99
C ILE A 25 -16.32 5.55 -7.24
N ARG A 26 -17.33 4.66 -7.16
CA ARG A 26 -17.90 3.97 -8.33
C ARG A 26 -18.54 4.94 -9.31
N GLN A 27 -19.31 5.91 -8.81
CA GLN A 27 -19.89 6.97 -9.63
C GLN A 27 -18.79 7.78 -10.32
N LEU A 28 -17.78 8.21 -9.56
CA LEU A 28 -16.67 8.99 -10.08
C LEU A 28 -15.92 8.26 -11.20
N VAL A 29 -15.44 7.04 -10.95
CA VAL A 29 -14.66 6.30 -11.96
C VAL A 29 -15.54 5.83 -13.11
N GLY A 30 -16.83 5.57 -12.89
CA GLY A 30 -17.80 5.23 -13.95
C GLY A 30 -17.89 6.34 -14.99
N ARG A 31 -18.04 7.58 -14.54
CA ARG A 31 -18.09 8.78 -15.40
C ARG A 31 -16.75 9.11 -16.05
N LEU A 32 -15.63 8.71 -15.41
CA LEU A 32 -14.29 8.82 -15.98
C LEU A 32 -13.95 7.70 -16.98
N GLY A 33 -14.90 6.79 -17.31
CA GLY A 33 -14.72 5.70 -18.26
C GLY A 33 -14.08 4.46 -17.66
N ASN A 34 -14.25 4.23 -16.36
CA ASN A 34 -13.74 3.07 -15.63
C ASN A 34 -12.24 2.82 -15.83
N PRO A 35 -11.38 3.79 -15.51
CA PRO A 35 -9.95 3.67 -15.76
C PRO A 35 -9.28 2.50 -15.03
N GLN A 36 -9.87 1.98 -13.96
CA GLN A 36 -9.39 0.84 -13.19
C GLN A 36 -9.59 -0.52 -13.89
N LYS A 37 -10.47 -0.63 -14.88
CA LYS A 37 -10.74 -1.92 -15.55
C LYS A 37 -9.63 -2.31 -16.50
N GLY A 38 -9.37 -3.63 -16.62
CA GLY A 38 -8.41 -4.20 -17.55
C GLY A 38 -6.94 -4.05 -17.15
N MET A 39 -6.68 -3.73 -15.89
CA MET A 39 -5.34 -3.80 -15.27
C MET A 39 -5.34 -4.90 -14.20
N ARG A 40 -4.16 -5.48 -13.94
CA ARG A 40 -3.97 -6.52 -12.92
C ARG A 40 -3.55 -5.86 -11.60
N TYR A 41 -4.06 -6.37 -10.47
CA TYR A 41 -3.88 -5.73 -9.18
C TYR A 41 -3.28 -6.64 -8.12
N VAL A 42 -2.48 -6.03 -7.24
CA VAL A 42 -1.98 -6.59 -5.98
C VAL A 42 -2.39 -5.64 -4.87
N PRO A 43 -3.64 -5.72 -4.37
CA PRO A 43 -4.05 -4.94 -3.20
C PRO A 43 -3.32 -5.43 -1.96
N VAL A 44 -2.86 -4.48 -1.14
CA VAL A 44 -2.14 -4.71 0.11
C VAL A 44 -2.84 -4.00 1.25
N THR A 45 -3.31 -4.77 2.24
CA THR A 45 -3.92 -4.23 3.47
C THR A 45 -3.21 -4.78 4.71
N GLY A 46 -3.55 -4.26 5.87
CA GLY A 46 -3.02 -4.64 7.18
C GLY A 46 -2.97 -3.43 8.11
N THR A 47 -2.48 -3.62 9.32
CA THR A 47 -2.25 -2.51 10.24
C THR A 47 -0.89 -1.88 9.99
N ASN A 48 0.17 -2.67 10.00
CA ASN A 48 1.54 -2.21 9.77
C ASN A 48 2.17 -2.94 8.59
N GLY A 49 3.18 -2.31 7.95
CA GLY A 49 3.97 -2.95 6.90
C GLY A 49 3.44 -2.82 5.47
N LYS A 50 2.21 -2.32 5.27
CA LYS A 50 1.59 -2.16 3.93
C LYS A 50 2.53 -1.49 2.92
N GLY A 51 2.96 -0.26 3.20
CA GLY A 51 3.84 0.50 2.31
C GLY A 51 5.19 -0.20 2.05
N SER A 52 5.75 -0.89 3.06
CA SER A 52 6.99 -1.67 2.89
C SER A 52 6.78 -2.84 1.93
N VAL A 53 5.69 -3.60 2.09
CA VAL A 53 5.35 -4.70 1.19
C VAL A 53 5.06 -4.20 -0.22
N CYS A 54 4.29 -3.11 -0.36
CA CYS A 54 4.06 -2.47 -1.67
C CYS A 54 5.37 -2.14 -2.38
N ALA A 55 6.31 -1.69 -1.64
CA ALA A 55 7.58 -1.31 -2.18
C ALA A 55 8.47 -2.50 -2.55
N TYR A 56 8.59 -3.51 -1.69
CA TYR A 56 9.31 -4.74 -2.03
C TYR A 56 8.74 -5.39 -3.30
N VAL A 57 7.42 -5.54 -3.37
CA VAL A 57 6.75 -6.14 -4.52
C VAL A 57 6.95 -5.30 -5.78
N SER A 58 6.70 -3.99 -5.72
CA SER A 58 6.81 -3.13 -6.89
C SER A 58 8.24 -3.01 -7.41
N SER A 59 9.25 -2.93 -6.53
CA SER A 59 10.65 -2.85 -6.91
C SER A 59 11.11 -4.11 -7.67
N VAL A 60 10.72 -5.28 -7.19
CA VAL A 60 11.08 -6.56 -7.83
C VAL A 60 10.39 -6.72 -9.19
N LEU A 61 9.10 -6.44 -9.27
CA LEU A 61 8.35 -6.50 -10.53
C LEU A 61 8.93 -5.53 -11.57
N GLN A 62 9.31 -4.33 -11.15
CA GLN A 62 9.99 -3.37 -12.02
C GLN A 62 11.32 -3.91 -12.55
N ARG A 63 12.15 -4.53 -11.69
CA ARG A 63 13.40 -5.18 -12.10
C ARG A 63 13.16 -6.38 -13.00
N GLY A 64 12.01 -7.04 -12.86
CA GLY A 64 11.55 -8.09 -13.76
C GLY A 64 11.10 -7.61 -15.14
N GLY A 65 11.14 -6.29 -15.39
CA GLY A 65 10.81 -5.70 -16.70
C GLY A 65 9.36 -5.28 -16.86
N TYR A 66 8.52 -5.44 -15.84
CA TYR A 66 7.12 -5.00 -15.88
C TYR A 66 6.99 -3.50 -15.70
N ARG A 67 5.96 -2.92 -16.32
CA ARG A 67 5.53 -1.54 -16.05
C ARG A 67 4.59 -1.54 -14.85
N VAL A 68 5.11 -1.16 -13.71
CA VAL A 68 4.44 -1.27 -12.42
C VAL A 68 3.87 0.08 -11.98
N GLY A 69 2.54 0.13 -11.79
CA GLY A 69 1.90 1.19 -11.03
C GLY A 69 2.03 0.91 -9.53
N LYS A 70 2.32 1.93 -8.74
CA LYS A 70 2.30 1.84 -7.27
C LYS A 70 1.47 2.98 -6.71
N TYR A 71 0.49 2.65 -5.87
CA TYR A 71 -0.29 3.60 -5.09
C TYR A 71 -0.10 3.33 -3.61
N THR A 72 0.35 4.33 -2.87
CA THR A 72 0.62 4.24 -1.42
C THR A 72 0.12 5.50 -0.72
N SER A 73 -0.26 5.40 0.55
CA SER A 73 -0.73 6.55 1.35
C SER A 73 -0.43 6.38 2.84
N PRO A 74 -0.27 7.48 3.58
CA PRO A 74 -0.16 8.87 3.10
C PRO A 74 1.24 9.21 2.55
N ALA A 75 1.32 10.30 1.79
CA ALA A 75 2.58 10.90 1.38
C ALA A 75 3.43 11.34 2.59
N VAL A 76 4.75 11.28 2.44
CA VAL A 76 5.71 11.65 3.50
C VAL A 76 6.39 12.97 3.20
N VAL A 77 6.86 13.17 1.97
CA VAL A 77 7.63 14.35 1.53
C VAL A 77 6.89 15.13 0.44
N ASP A 78 6.45 14.46 -0.60
CA ASP A 78 5.80 15.05 -1.78
C ASP A 78 4.49 14.29 -2.06
N ASP A 79 3.37 14.99 -2.18
CA ASP A 79 2.06 14.36 -2.43
C ASP A 79 2.05 13.47 -3.67
N ARG A 80 2.94 13.73 -4.64
CA ARG A 80 3.06 12.92 -5.86
C ARG A 80 3.69 11.55 -5.64
N GLU A 81 4.36 11.32 -4.48
CA GLU A 81 4.95 10.02 -4.16
C GLU A 81 3.89 8.94 -3.93
N GLU A 82 2.63 9.34 -3.68
CA GLU A 82 1.52 8.40 -3.56
C GLU A 82 1.23 7.67 -4.87
N ILE A 83 1.52 8.28 -6.02
CA ILE A 83 1.23 7.74 -7.35
C ILE A 83 2.54 7.62 -8.13
N GLN A 84 3.00 6.41 -8.36
CA GLN A 84 4.27 6.16 -9.05
C GLN A 84 4.10 5.14 -10.17
N VAL A 85 4.88 5.31 -11.23
CA VAL A 85 5.07 4.30 -12.27
C VAL A 85 6.56 4.03 -12.42
N ASN A 86 6.97 2.78 -12.20
CA ASN A 86 8.37 2.36 -12.20
C ASN A 86 9.25 3.28 -11.33
N GLY A 87 8.80 3.58 -10.10
CA GLY A 87 9.51 4.40 -9.13
C GLY A 87 9.51 5.91 -9.43
N SER A 88 9.01 6.34 -10.57
CA SER A 88 8.88 7.76 -10.91
C SER A 88 7.54 8.30 -10.44
N TYR A 89 7.58 9.43 -9.73
CA TYR A 89 6.37 10.12 -9.25
C TYR A 89 5.52 10.62 -10.43
N ILE A 90 4.20 10.68 -10.24
CA ILE A 90 3.31 11.30 -11.21
C ILE A 90 3.81 12.72 -11.56
N PRO A 91 3.98 13.08 -12.85
CA PRO A 91 4.42 14.41 -13.24
C PRO A 91 3.42 15.49 -12.85
N LYS A 92 3.88 16.66 -12.43
CA LYS A 92 3.01 17.82 -12.09
C LYS A 92 1.99 18.15 -13.17
N ALA A 93 2.41 18.09 -14.44
CA ALA A 93 1.52 18.31 -15.59
C ALA A 93 0.43 17.22 -15.69
N ALA A 94 0.73 15.97 -15.33
CA ALA A 94 -0.27 14.91 -15.33
C ALA A 94 -1.27 15.08 -14.18
N VAL A 95 -0.81 15.51 -12.98
CA VAL A 95 -1.70 15.86 -11.87
C VAL A 95 -2.71 16.91 -12.31
N GLY A 96 -2.26 18.01 -12.94
CA GLY A 96 -3.15 19.07 -13.45
C GLY A 96 -4.18 18.56 -14.45
N ARG A 97 -3.74 17.80 -15.46
CA ARG A 97 -4.65 17.24 -16.47
C ARG A 97 -5.69 16.28 -15.91
N HIS A 98 -5.27 15.36 -15.03
CA HIS A 98 -6.20 14.40 -14.43
C HIS A 98 -7.15 15.10 -13.47
N MET A 99 -6.65 16.07 -12.67
CA MET A 99 -7.49 16.82 -11.75
C MET A 99 -8.56 17.61 -12.47
N GLU A 100 -8.23 18.24 -13.60
CA GLU A 100 -9.20 18.98 -14.42
C GLU A 100 -10.37 18.07 -14.86
N ARG A 101 -10.07 16.87 -15.35
CA ARG A 101 -11.09 15.88 -15.73
C ARG A 101 -11.92 15.42 -14.52
N ILE A 102 -11.26 15.16 -13.40
CA ILE A 102 -11.92 14.71 -12.16
C ILE A 102 -12.84 15.80 -11.63
N LYS A 103 -12.37 17.05 -11.60
CA LYS A 103 -13.17 18.19 -11.13
C LYS A 103 -14.47 18.36 -11.91
N VAL A 104 -14.43 18.26 -13.24
CA VAL A 104 -15.64 18.34 -14.07
C VAL A 104 -16.66 17.29 -13.62
N VAL A 105 -16.24 16.03 -13.43
CA VAL A 105 -17.12 14.96 -12.95
C VAL A 105 -17.63 15.20 -11.53
N CYS A 106 -16.78 15.71 -10.64
CA CYS A 106 -17.21 16.05 -9.28
C CYS A 106 -18.27 17.17 -9.28
N ASP A 107 -18.10 18.19 -10.10
CA ASP A 107 -19.06 19.28 -10.26
C ASP A 107 -20.40 18.77 -10.84
N GLU A 108 -20.37 17.85 -11.81
CA GLU A 108 -21.56 17.18 -12.35
C GLU A 108 -22.30 16.39 -11.26
N MET A 109 -21.56 15.56 -10.48
CA MET A 109 -22.12 14.77 -9.39
C MET A 109 -22.80 15.69 -8.34
N ALA A 110 -22.14 16.77 -7.97
CA ALA A 110 -22.69 17.76 -7.03
C ALA A 110 -23.95 18.44 -7.59
N GLY A 111 -23.95 18.80 -8.88
CA GLY A 111 -25.11 19.38 -9.58
C GLY A 111 -26.33 18.44 -9.63
N GLU A 112 -26.13 17.14 -9.58
CA GLU A 112 -27.16 16.10 -9.50
C GLU A 112 -27.60 15.80 -8.06
N GLY A 113 -27.02 16.48 -7.06
CA GLY A 113 -27.31 16.26 -5.64
C GLY A 113 -26.64 15.03 -5.03
N LEU A 114 -25.63 14.45 -5.73
CA LEU A 114 -24.84 13.37 -5.20
C LEU A 114 -23.77 13.88 -4.24
N PRO A 115 -23.34 13.07 -3.24
CA PRO A 115 -22.23 13.45 -2.37
C PRO A 115 -20.95 13.73 -3.17
N HIS A 116 -20.25 14.80 -2.82
CA HIS A 116 -18.96 15.10 -3.42
C HIS A 116 -17.94 14.04 -3.01
N PRO A 117 -17.13 13.48 -3.98
CA PRO A 117 -16.08 12.55 -3.66
C PRO A 117 -15.06 13.13 -2.66
N THR A 118 -14.59 12.29 -1.75
CA THR A 118 -13.58 12.64 -0.75
C THR A 118 -12.20 12.86 -1.40
N PRO A 119 -11.26 13.54 -0.72
CA PRO A 119 -9.90 13.70 -1.22
C PRO A 119 -9.22 12.36 -1.54
N PHE A 120 -9.47 11.31 -0.74
CA PHE A 120 -8.90 9.99 -0.98
C PHE A 120 -9.49 9.32 -2.23
N GLU A 121 -10.79 9.45 -2.46
CA GLU A 121 -11.44 8.96 -3.69
C GLU A 121 -10.94 9.70 -4.93
N VAL A 122 -10.77 11.00 -4.86
CA VAL A 122 -10.20 11.83 -5.94
C VAL A 122 -8.76 11.39 -6.26
N LYS A 123 -7.90 11.20 -5.26
CA LYS A 123 -6.53 10.70 -5.45
C LYS A 123 -6.52 9.27 -6.03
N THR A 124 -7.41 8.41 -5.56
CA THR A 124 -7.56 7.03 -6.05
C THR A 124 -7.97 7.01 -7.53
N ALA A 125 -8.95 7.82 -7.92
CA ALA A 125 -9.37 7.97 -9.32
C ALA A 125 -8.23 8.53 -10.19
N MET A 126 -7.47 9.50 -9.69
CA MET A 126 -6.28 10.04 -10.37
C MET A 126 -5.22 8.98 -10.59
N ALA A 127 -4.97 8.12 -9.59
CA ALA A 127 -4.03 7.01 -9.71
C ALA A 127 -4.44 6.05 -10.83
N PHE A 128 -5.71 5.64 -10.90
CA PHE A 128 -6.21 4.78 -11.97
C PHE A 128 -6.11 5.41 -13.35
N LEU A 129 -6.43 6.71 -13.49
CA LEU A 129 -6.26 7.44 -14.75
C LEU A 129 -4.79 7.44 -15.20
N HIS A 130 -3.89 7.68 -14.26
CA HIS A 130 -2.45 7.72 -14.55
C HIS A 130 -1.90 6.34 -14.93
N PHE A 131 -2.25 5.30 -14.19
CA PHE A 131 -1.80 3.93 -14.49
C PHE A 131 -2.32 3.44 -15.83
N ARG A 132 -3.57 3.75 -16.19
CA ARG A 132 -4.14 3.44 -17.50
C ARG A 132 -3.43 4.21 -18.61
N GLU A 133 -3.20 5.52 -18.46
CA GLU A 133 -2.44 6.34 -19.42
C GLU A 133 -1.04 5.77 -19.65
N LYS A 134 -0.40 5.32 -18.58
CA LYS A 134 0.94 4.72 -18.64
C LYS A 134 0.94 3.25 -19.08
N LYS A 135 -0.22 2.63 -19.30
CA LYS A 135 -0.37 1.22 -19.68
C LYS A 135 0.39 0.29 -18.73
N CYS A 136 0.14 0.43 -17.43
CA CYS A 136 0.76 -0.43 -16.44
C CYS A 136 0.32 -1.89 -16.64
N ASP A 137 1.28 -2.83 -16.57
CA ASP A 137 1.03 -4.27 -16.66
C ASP A 137 0.39 -4.79 -15.37
N ILE A 138 0.81 -4.23 -14.24
CA ILE A 138 0.35 -4.59 -12.90
C ILE A 138 0.40 -3.37 -11.97
N VAL A 139 -0.53 -3.30 -11.04
CA VAL A 139 -0.63 -2.22 -10.06
C VAL A 139 -0.56 -2.79 -8.64
N VAL A 140 0.40 -2.33 -7.85
CA VAL A 140 0.50 -2.60 -6.40
C VAL A 140 -0.22 -1.48 -5.67
N LEU A 141 -1.26 -1.84 -4.91
CA LEU A 141 -2.27 -0.90 -4.43
C LEU A 141 -2.41 -0.99 -2.90
N GLU A 142 -1.87 -0.02 -2.18
CA GLU A 142 -2.05 0.08 -0.72
C GLU A 142 -3.46 0.58 -0.39
N THR A 143 -4.18 -0.12 0.50
CA THR A 143 -5.44 0.39 1.06
C THR A 143 -5.17 1.54 2.03
N GLY A 144 -5.99 2.57 1.98
CA GLY A 144 -5.91 3.68 2.94
C GLY A 144 -6.31 3.23 4.33
N MET A 145 -7.50 2.65 4.46
CA MET A 145 -8.04 2.18 5.74
C MET A 145 -8.94 0.95 5.55
N GLY A 146 -8.72 -0.09 6.37
CA GLY A 146 -9.52 -1.31 6.30
C GLY A 146 -9.27 -2.11 5.02
N GLY A 147 -10.27 -2.22 4.18
CA GLY A 147 -10.24 -2.97 2.91
C GLY A 147 -11.61 -2.98 2.25
N LEU A 148 -12.62 -3.53 2.92
CA LEU A 148 -13.96 -3.76 2.35
C LEU A 148 -14.59 -2.50 1.74
N LEU A 149 -14.53 -1.39 2.45
CA LEU A 149 -15.13 -0.10 2.08
C LEU A 149 -14.08 0.94 1.66
N ASP A 150 -12.83 0.53 1.46
CA ASP A 150 -11.76 1.41 0.99
C ASP A 150 -11.94 1.75 -0.49
N ALA A 151 -11.74 2.99 -0.88
CA ALA A 151 -11.92 3.44 -2.26
C ALA A 151 -11.06 2.66 -3.27
N THR A 152 -9.91 2.11 -2.83
CA THR A 152 -9.08 1.26 -3.69
C THR A 152 -9.73 -0.09 -4.01
N ASN A 153 -10.72 -0.52 -3.22
CA ASN A 153 -11.33 -1.85 -3.32
C ASN A 153 -12.39 -1.99 -4.43
N ILE A 154 -12.53 -1.00 -5.29
CA ILE A 154 -13.37 -1.08 -6.49
C ILE A 154 -12.75 -1.90 -7.63
N VAL A 155 -11.50 -2.34 -7.47
CA VAL A 155 -10.82 -3.19 -8.44
C VAL A 155 -11.33 -4.63 -8.37
N GLU A 156 -11.44 -5.28 -9.54
CA GLU A 156 -11.97 -6.64 -9.67
C GLU A 156 -10.87 -7.65 -10.04
N ASP A 157 -9.94 -7.25 -10.92
CA ASP A 157 -8.88 -8.12 -11.46
C ASP A 157 -7.70 -8.28 -10.48
N THR A 158 -8.00 -8.77 -9.27
CA THR A 158 -6.99 -9.02 -8.23
C THR A 158 -6.24 -10.32 -8.50
N CYS A 159 -4.92 -10.24 -8.67
CA CYS A 159 -4.06 -11.42 -8.80
C CYS A 159 -3.74 -12.03 -7.43
N VAL A 160 -3.17 -11.20 -6.55
CA VAL A 160 -2.76 -11.60 -5.21
C VAL A 160 -3.26 -10.55 -4.22
N ALA A 161 -4.09 -10.96 -3.29
CA ALA A 161 -4.51 -10.14 -2.15
C ALA A 161 -3.52 -10.34 -1.00
N VAL A 162 -2.85 -9.27 -0.56
CA VAL A 162 -1.81 -9.36 0.47
C VAL A 162 -2.29 -8.71 1.77
N LEU A 163 -2.24 -9.49 2.86
CA LEU A 163 -2.58 -9.02 4.20
C LEU A 163 -1.31 -9.03 5.06
N THR A 164 -0.82 -7.86 5.43
CA THR A 164 0.29 -7.72 6.38
C THR A 164 -0.21 -7.94 7.80
N SER A 165 0.59 -7.68 8.84
CA SER A 165 0.16 -7.87 10.22
C SER A 165 -1.14 -7.10 10.53
N ILE A 166 -2.08 -7.77 11.21
CA ILE A 166 -3.35 -7.22 11.68
C ILE A 166 -3.31 -7.12 13.20
N SER A 167 -3.53 -5.92 13.70
CA SER A 167 -3.62 -5.63 15.13
C SER A 167 -4.71 -4.58 15.39
N ALA A 168 -5.01 -4.31 16.66
CA ALA A 168 -5.97 -3.29 17.03
C ALA A 168 -5.55 -1.91 16.49
N ASP A 169 -6.33 -1.37 15.57
CA ASP A 169 -6.09 -0.10 14.88
C ASP A 169 -7.41 0.45 14.35
N HIS A 170 -7.58 1.78 14.38
CA HIS A 170 -8.79 2.45 13.91
C HIS A 170 -10.09 1.84 14.45
N MET A 171 -10.11 1.42 15.72
CA MET A 171 -11.22 0.69 16.35
C MET A 171 -12.57 1.43 16.27
N GLY A 172 -12.56 2.74 16.11
CA GLY A 172 -13.78 3.54 15.90
C GLY A 172 -14.45 3.35 14.54
N PHE A 173 -13.70 2.86 13.52
CA PHE A 173 -14.17 2.70 12.14
C PHE A 173 -14.21 1.26 11.67
N LEU A 174 -13.23 0.43 12.07
CA LEU A 174 -13.04 -0.92 11.54
C LEU A 174 -13.67 -2.02 12.38
N GLY A 175 -14.07 -1.71 13.60
CA GLY A 175 -14.63 -2.67 14.54
C GLY A 175 -14.00 -2.58 15.93
N LYS A 176 -14.59 -3.25 16.91
CA LYS A 176 -14.15 -3.24 18.31
C LYS A 176 -13.25 -4.43 18.67
N THR A 177 -13.24 -5.45 17.83
CA THR A 177 -12.49 -6.69 18.03
C THR A 177 -11.56 -6.99 16.86
N LEU A 178 -10.51 -7.80 17.09
CA LEU A 178 -9.61 -8.23 16.00
C LEU A 178 -10.31 -8.98 14.87
N PRO A 179 -11.27 -9.91 15.13
CA PRO A 179 -12.05 -10.53 14.07
C PRO A 179 -12.85 -9.53 13.22
N GLU A 180 -13.48 -8.52 13.82
CA GLU A 180 -14.20 -7.49 13.07
C GLU A 180 -13.25 -6.69 12.16
N ILE A 181 -12.09 -6.30 12.67
CA ILE A 181 -11.04 -5.63 11.89
C ILE A 181 -10.55 -6.54 10.75
N ALA A 182 -10.37 -7.84 11.03
CA ALA A 182 -9.98 -8.82 10.03
C ALA A 182 -11.01 -8.96 8.91
N VAL A 183 -12.31 -8.97 9.23
CA VAL A 183 -13.40 -8.98 8.23
C VAL A 183 -13.31 -7.77 7.31
N GLN A 184 -13.11 -6.57 7.86
CA GLN A 184 -12.94 -5.36 7.05
C GLN A 184 -11.72 -5.46 6.11
N LYS A 185 -10.60 -5.96 6.60
CA LYS A 185 -9.39 -6.11 5.80
C LYS A 185 -9.51 -7.23 4.76
N ALA A 186 -10.14 -8.35 5.12
CA ALA A 186 -10.42 -9.46 4.20
C ALA A 186 -11.31 -9.08 3.01
N GLY A 187 -11.93 -7.89 3.03
CA GLY A 187 -12.72 -7.35 1.92
C GLY A 187 -11.94 -7.16 0.61
N ILE A 188 -10.60 -7.14 0.66
CA ILE A 188 -9.76 -7.07 -0.55
C ILE A 188 -9.64 -8.43 -1.27
N ILE A 189 -10.03 -9.53 -0.63
CA ILE A 189 -9.99 -10.88 -1.20
C ILE A 189 -11.10 -10.98 -2.24
N LYS A 190 -10.72 -11.12 -3.51
CA LYS A 190 -11.64 -11.32 -4.63
C LYS A 190 -11.69 -12.79 -5.02
N ARG A 191 -12.81 -13.21 -5.58
CA ARG A 191 -13.00 -14.61 -5.97
C ARG A 191 -11.89 -15.10 -6.91
N GLY A 192 -11.28 -16.23 -6.57
CA GLY A 192 -10.23 -16.87 -7.36
C GLY A 192 -8.86 -16.20 -7.32
N CYS A 193 -8.66 -15.12 -6.53
CA CYS A 193 -7.33 -14.55 -6.35
C CYS A 193 -6.47 -15.46 -5.43
N HIS A 194 -5.16 -15.28 -5.46
CA HIS A 194 -4.30 -15.89 -4.44
C HIS A 194 -4.24 -14.99 -3.21
N VAL A 195 -4.39 -15.56 -2.01
CA VAL A 195 -4.28 -14.82 -0.74
C VAL A 195 -2.92 -15.09 -0.13
N VAL A 196 -2.20 -14.02 0.20
CA VAL A 196 -0.96 -14.09 1.00
C VAL A 196 -1.16 -13.28 2.27
N THR A 197 -0.97 -13.92 3.42
CA THR A 197 -1.07 -13.23 4.72
C THR A 197 0.20 -13.42 5.52
N ALA A 198 0.63 -12.38 6.24
CA ALA A 198 1.59 -12.56 7.33
C ALA A 198 1.02 -13.54 8.36
N ALA A 199 1.86 -14.11 9.22
CA ALA A 199 1.38 -14.88 10.36
C ALA A 199 0.49 -14.01 11.26
N GLN A 200 -0.69 -14.50 11.62
CA GLN A 200 -1.70 -13.77 12.40
C GLN A 200 -2.03 -14.54 13.68
N THR A 201 -2.81 -13.91 14.58
CA THR A 201 -3.43 -14.62 15.71
C THR A 201 -4.45 -15.64 15.21
N PRO A 202 -4.76 -16.71 15.99
CA PRO A 202 -5.70 -17.75 15.56
C PRO A 202 -7.07 -17.21 15.14
N GLU A 203 -7.62 -16.25 15.89
CA GLU A 203 -8.92 -15.63 15.61
C GLU A 203 -8.94 -14.83 14.30
N VAL A 204 -7.85 -14.14 13.95
CA VAL A 204 -7.69 -13.45 12.67
C VAL A 204 -7.52 -14.47 11.54
N MET A 205 -6.71 -15.52 11.75
CA MET A 205 -6.53 -16.58 10.76
C MET A 205 -7.83 -17.28 10.41
N GLU A 206 -8.70 -17.56 11.38
CA GLU A 206 -10.02 -18.16 11.15
C GLU A 206 -10.85 -17.34 10.15
N VAL A 207 -10.90 -16.02 10.34
CA VAL A 207 -11.59 -15.10 9.41
C VAL A 207 -10.99 -15.14 8.01
N LEU A 208 -9.65 -15.10 7.92
CA LEU A 208 -8.97 -15.06 6.61
C LEU A 208 -9.12 -16.39 5.85
N VAL A 209 -9.01 -17.52 6.55
CA VAL A 209 -9.19 -18.86 5.98
C VAL A 209 -10.63 -19.04 5.49
N GLY A 210 -11.62 -18.66 6.31
CA GLY A 210 -13.03 -18.69 5.92
C GLY A 210 -13.28 -17.86 4.67
N LYS A 211 -12.81 -16.62 4.65
CA LYS A 211 -12.99 -15.73 3.49
C LYS A 211 -12.30 -16.22 2.22
N ALA A 212 -11.10 -16.80 2.34
CA ALA A 212 -10.39 -17.40 1.22
C ALA A 212 -11.13 -18.62 0.67
N ALA A 213 -11.64 -19.49 1.56
CA ALA A 213 -12.41 -20.66 1.18
C ALA A 213 -13.70 -20.29 0.43
N ASP A 214 -14.45 -19.31 0.94
CA ASP A 214 -15.68 -18.78 0.31
C ASP A 214 -15.42 -18.25 -1.11
N GLY A 215 -14.22 -17.64 -1.31
CA GLY A 215 -13.79 -17.12 -2.59
C GLY A 215 -13.16 -18.14 -3.53
N GLY A 216 -12.94 -19.38 -3.09
CA GLY A 216 -12.17 -20.38 -3.84
C GLY A 216 -10.71 -19.94 -4.06
N CYS A 217 -10.13 -19.26 -3.07
CA CYS A 217 -8.81 -18.64 -3.13
C CYS A 217 -7.76 -19.54 -2.44
N PRO A 218 -6.67 -19.93 -3.10
CA PRO A 218 -5.52 -20.50 -2.40
C PRO A 218 -4.97 -19.48 -1.41
N LEU A 219 -4.58 -19.95 -0.21
CA LEU A 219 -4.03 -19.11 0.86
C LEU A 219 -2.64 -19.59 1.25
N THR A 220 -1.70 -18.66 1.29
CA THR A 220 -0.33 -18.85 1.75
C THR A 220 -0.07 -18.00 2.99
N VAL A 221 0.44 -18.63 4.05
CA VAL A 221 0.90 -17.92 5.25
C VAL A 221 2.40 -17.64 5.13
N ALA A 222 2.76 -16.38 5.17
CA ALA A 222 4.13 -15.89 5.20
C ALA A 222 4.58 -15.75 6.66
N ASP A 223 5.30 -16.74 7.19
CA ASP A 223 5.77 -16.73 8.57
C ASP A 223 7.20 -16.19 8.66
N GLY A 224 7.34 -14.93 9.04
CA GLY A 224 8.64 -14.29 9.24
C GLY A 224 9.49 -14.92 10.35
N ARG A 225 8.88 -15.68 11.26
CA ARG A 225 9.61 -16.41 12.33
C ARG A 225 10.41 -17.58 11.76
N ALA A 226 10.06 -18.06 10.57
CA ALA A 226 10.83 -19.07 9.86
C ALA A 226 12.08 -18.50 9.16
N ALA A 227 12.38 -17.21 9.32
CA ALA A 227 13.64 -16.64 8.85
C ALA A 227 14.79 -17.09 9.76
N GLU A 228 15.84 -17.60 9.15
CA GLU A 228 17.04 -18.12 9.79
C GLU A 228 18.27 -17.24 9.47
N HIS A 229 19.36 -17.43 10.24
CA HIS A 229 20.64 -16.71 10.01
C HIS A 229 20.43 -15.20 9.86
N VAL A 230 19.60 -14.62 10.73
CA VAL A 230 19.29 -13.19 10.71
C VAL A 230 20.47 -12.38 11.18
N HIS A 231 20.99 -11.52 10.31
CA HIS A 231 22.03 -10.55 10.61
C HIS A 231 21.43 -9.15 10.52
N PRO A 232 21.06 -8.53 11.65
CA PRO A 232 20.52 -7.19 11.67
C PRO A 232 21.59 -6.15 11.31
N GLY A 233 21.19 -5.07 10.65
CA GLY A 233 22.07 -3.95 10.32
C GLY A 233 21.26 -2.69 10.07
N LEU A 234 21.90 -1.52 10.25
CA LEU A 234 21.25 -0.22 10.05
C LEU A 234 21.06 0.12 8.57
N GLU A 235 21.96 -0.32 7.71
CA GLU A 235 21.87 -0.06 6.27
C GLU A 235 21.31 -1.24 5.49
N LYS A 236 21.57 -2.45 5.97
CA LYS A 236 21.18 -3.70 5.34
C LYS A 236 20.94 -4.76 6.39
N GLN A 237 19.94 -5.61 6.14
CA GLN A 237 19.71 -6.82 6.91
C GLN A 237 19.85 -8.02 6.00
N ARG A 238 20.39 -9.11 6.52
CA ARG A 238 20.55 -10.36 5.78
C ARG A 238 19.88 -11.50 6.54
N PHE A 239 19.22 -12.39 5.83
CA PHE A 239 18.55 -13.55 6.40
C PHE A 239 18.38 -14.66 5.35
N ASP A 240 18.11 -15.88 5.83
CA ASP A 240 17.68 -17.02 5.03
C ASP A 240 16.17 -17.23 5.23
N TYR A 241 15.47 -17.68 4.21
CA TYR A 241 14.06 -18.05 4.31
C TYR A 241 13.74 -19.20 3.37
N LYS A 242 13.36 -20.37 3.92
CA LYS A 242 13.14 -21.61 3.15
C LYS A 242 14.35 -21.91 2.25
N ASP A 243 14.13 -22.08 0.96
CA ASP A 243 15.20 -22.35 -0.04
C ASP A 243 16.02 -21.11 -0.40
N TRP A 244 15.57 -19.92 0.00
CA TRP A 244 16.23 -18.65 -0.29
C TRP A 244 17.33 -18.37 0.72
N LYS A 245 18.57 -18.40 0.28
CA LYS A 245 19.73 -18.14 1.13
C LYS A 245 20.30 -16.75 0.91
N LYS A 246 20.80 -16.15 1.98
CA LYS A 246 21.46 -14.83 1.97
C LYS A 246 20.63 -13.74 1.29
N LEU A 247 19.32 -13.71 1.58
CA LEU A 247 18.47 -12.59 1.16
C LEU A 247 18.94 -11.31 1.85
N GLU A 248 18.98 -10.22 1.11
CA GLU A 248 19.44 -8.92 1.62
C GLU A 248 18.38 -7.86 1.36
N ILE A 249 18.03 -7.10 2.41
CA ILE A 249 17.08 -5.99 2.35
C ILE A 249 17.72 -4.70 2.85
N ALA A 250 17.41 -3.59 2.19
CA ALA A 250 17.95 -2.26 2.51
C ALA A 250 17.15 -1.50 3.58
N LEU A 251 16.06 -2.07 4.10
CA LEU A 251 15.25 -1.45 5.14
C LEU A 251 15.66 -1.96 6.53
N ALA A 252 15.84 -1.05 7.48
CA ALA A 252 16.19 -1.35 8.86
C ALA A 252 14.96 -1.70 9.71
N GLY A 253 15.18 -2.52 10.75
CA GLY A 253 14.15 -2.92 11.72
C GLY A 253 13.70 -4.38 11.53
N GLN A 254 13.57 -5.10 12.64
CA GLN A 254 13.25 -6.54 12.63
C GLN A 254 11.95 -6.86 11.90
N TYR A 255 10.92 -6.03 12.05
CA TYR A 255 9.64 -6.15 11.36
C TYR A 255 9.75 -6.09 9.82
N GLN A 256 10.87 -5.59 9.28
CA GLN A 256 11.08 -5.55 7.83
C GLN A 256 11.39 -6.94 7.25
N ILE A 257 11.89 -7.86 8.05
CA ILE A 257 12.07 -9.26 7.63
C ILE A 257 10.70 -9.90 7.42
N GLU A 258 9.75 -9.69 8.33
CA GLU A 258 8.37 -10.18 8.19
C GLU A 258 7.69 -9.60 6.94
N ASN A 259 7.88 -8.29 6.70
CA ASN A 259 7.35 -7.63 5.50
C ASN A 259 8.02 -8.19 4.22
N ALA A 260 9.33 -8.44 4.24
CA ALA A 260 10.04 -9.01 3.11
C ALA A 260 9.60 -10.45 2.82
N VAL A 261 9.42 -11.27 3.86
CA VAL A 261 8.89 -12.64 3.73
C VAL A 261 7.49 -12.62 3.13
N THR A 262 6.61 -11.70 3.58
CA THR A 262 5.28 -11.51 3.02
C THR A 262 5.34 -11.10 1.55
N ALA A 263 6.22 -10.18 1.19
CA ALA A 263 6.44 -9.77 -0.19
C ALA A 263 7.00 -10.91 -1.06
N LEU A 264 7.90 -11.75 -0.52
CA LEU A 264 8.46 -12.90 -1.22
C LEU A 264 7.38 -13.93 -1.58
N GLU A 265 6.51 -14.27 -0.63
CA GLU A 265 5.41 -15.21 -0.90
C GLU A 265 4.41 -14.62 -1.92
N ALA A 266 4.16 -13.31 -1.87
CA ALA A 266 3.33 -12.63 -2.88
C ALA A 266 3.98 -12.68 -4.28
N LEU A 267 5.29 -12.46 -4.38
CA LEU A 267 6.03 -12.56 -5.65
C LEU A 267 6.04 -13.99 -6.20
N LYS A 268 6.17 -15.01 -5.33
CA LYS A 268 6.05 -16.42 -5.73
C LYS A 268 4.67 -16.71 -6.31
N ALA A 269 3.60 -16.27 -5.64
CA ALA A 269 2.25 -16.43 -6.13
C ALA A 269 2.04 -15.74 -7.48
N LEU A 270 2.56 -14.51 -7.65
CA LEU A 270 2.52 -13.76 -8.90
C LEU A 270 3.25 -14.48 -10.04
N GLY A 271 4.36 -15.15 -9.74
CA GLY A 271 5.10 -15.98 -10.73
C GLY A 271 4.23 -17.03 -11.37
N GLY A 272 3.39 -17.71 -10.58
CA GLY A 272 2.41 -18.69 -11.07
C GLY A 272 1.23 -18.08 -11.85
N LEU A 273 1.03 -16.77 -11.77
CA LEU A 273 -0.08 -16.02 -12.38
C LEU A 273 0.35 -15.18 -13.60
N GLY A 274 1.53 -15.45 -14.14
CA GLY A 274 2.04 -14.82 -15.37
C GLY A 274 2.98 -13.63 -15.13
N PHE A 275 3.44 -13.43 -13.89
CA PHE A 275 4.44 -12.40 -13.54
C PHE A 275 5.71 -13.01 -12.93
N PRO A 276 6.38 -13.96 -13.64
CA PRO A 276 7.61 -14.55 -13.13
C PRO A 276 8.74 -13.51 -13.05
N VAL A 277 9.51 -13.58 -11.96
CA VAL A 277 10.72 -12.77 -11.79
C VAL A 277 11.87 -13.68 -11.42
N GLN A 278 13.02 -13.52 -12.10
CA GLN A 278 14.23 -14.27 -11.80
C GLN A 278 14.79 -13.87 -10.43
N GLU A 279 15.44 -14.82 -9.75
CA GLU A 279 16.04 -14.59 -8.43
C GLU A 279 17.02 -13.41 -8.41
N GLU A 280 17.84 -13.26 -9.43
CA GLU A 280 18.77 -12.13 -9.56
C GLU A 280 18.03 -10.79 -9.50
N LYS A 281 16.91 -10.66 -10.22
CA LYS A 281 16.10 -9.44 -10.25
C LYS A 281 15.38 -9.17 -8.93
N LEU A 282 15.00 -10.22 -8.21
CA LEU A 282 14.49 -10.09 -6.84
C LEU A 282 15.55 -9.51 -5.91
N ARG A 283 16.77 -10.05 -5.95
CA ARG A 283 17.89 -9.57 -5.14
C ARG A 283 18.26 -8.13 -5.46
N GLU A 284 18.33 -7.77 -6.75
CA GLU A 284 18.54 -6.39 -7.20
C GLU A 284 17.44 -5.44 -6.69
N GLY A 285 16.18 -5.85 -6.75
CA GLY A 285 15.03 -5.05 -6.31
C GLY A 285 15.05 -4.77 -4.81
N TRP A 286 15.46 -5.73 -3.99
CA TRP A 286 15.50 -5.59 -2.55
C TRP A 286 16.75 -4.88 -2.02
N ALA A 287 17.87 -5.04 -2.71
CA ALA A 287 19.11 -4.29 -2.42
C ALA A 287 19.05 -2.83 -2.86
N ALA A 288 18.07 -2.45 -3.69
CA ALA A 288 17.92 -1.07 -4.15
C ALA A 288 17.69 -0.12 -2.96
N ARG A 289 18.50 0.93 -2.88
CA ARG A 289 18.33 1.96 -1.85
C ARG A 289 17.04 2.73 -2.10
N TRP A 290 16.19 2.73 -1.10
CA TRP A 290 15.03 3.62 -1.04
C TRP A 290 15.50 5.04 -0.74
N PRO A 291 14.75 6.06 -1.17
CA PRO A 291 15.06 7.43 -0.76
C PRO A 291 15.11 7.50 0.77
N LYS A 292 16.29 7.78 1.32
CA LYS A 292 16.51 7.85 2.77
C LYS A 292 15.56 8.87 3.42
N GLU A 293 15.23 9.93 2.68
CA GLU A 293 14.37 11.01 3.13
C GLU A 293 12.94 10.55 3.41
N ALA A 294 12.37 9.70 2.55
CA ALA A 294 11.02 9.16 2.74
C ALA A 294 10.93 8.30 4.00
N TYR A 295 11.98 7.52 4.30
CA TYR A 295 12.01 6.64 5.47
C TYR A 295 12.23 7.40 6.78
N GLN A 296 13.16 8.36 6.79
CA GLN A 296 13.45 9.21 7.95
C GLN A 296 12.25 10.09 8.31
N ALA A 297 11.58 10.68 7.30
CA ALA A 297 10.42 11.53 7.53
C ALA A 297 9.20 10.71 8.03
N ALA A 298 8.99 9.47 7.57
CA ALA A 298 7.95 8.60 8.10
C ALA A 298 8.18 8.26 9.58
N SER A 299 9.42 8.00 9.97
CA SER A 299 9.81 7.77 11.37
C SER A 299 9.62 9.02 12.21
N LEU A 300 10.01 10.20 11.73
CA LEU A 300 9.84 11.47 12.42
C LEU A 300 8.37 11.92 12.57
N LYS A 301 7.52 11.67 11.55
CA LYS A 301 6.07 11.94 11.67
C LYS A 301 5.39 11.04 12.70
N LYS A 302 5.80 9.78 12.85
CA LYS A 302 5.32 8.89 13.92
C LYS A 302 5.74 9.40 15.30
N ILE A 303 6.95 9.90 15.45
CA ILE A 303 7.45 10.51 16.71
C ILE A 303 6.67 11.79 17.07
N ARG A 304 6.41 12.69 16.10
CA ARG A 304 5.62 13.93 16.33
C ARG A 304 4.16 13.68 16.69
N LYS A 305 3.57 12.53 16.30
CA LYS A 305 2.20 12.14 16.70
C LYS A 305 2.13 11.43 18.06
N GLY A 306 3.18 11.50 18.88
CA GLY A 306 3.18 10.91 20.22
C GLY A 306 3.36 9.39 20.26
N PHE A 307 3.65 8.77 19.13
CA PHE A 307 4.02 7.36 19.09
C PHE A 307 5.47 7.23 19.57
N ARG A 308 5.68 6.90 20.84
CA ARG A 308 7.01 6.50 21.34
C ARG A 308 7.37 5.18 20.64
N PRO A 309 8.45 5.12 19.84
CA PRO A 309 8.93 3.85 19.32
C PRO A 309 9.50 3.06 20.49
N THR A 310 8.78 2.07 20.95
CA THR A 310 9.25 1.11 21.97
C THR A 310 10.34 0.17 21.44
N PHE A 311 10.93 0.46 20.28
CA PHE A 311 11.93 -0.38 19.63
C PHE A 311 13.02 0.41 18.90
N LEU A 312 13.76 1.23 19.63
CA LEU A 312 15.15 1.52 19.33
C LEU A 312 15.89 1.45 20.65
N GLY A 313 16.44 0.28 20.95
CA GLY A 313 17.41 0.10 22.04
C GLY A 313 18.74 0.79 21.74
N ILE A 314 18.70 2.04 21.30
CA ILE A 314 19.84 2.94 21.20
C ILE A 314 19.37 4.26 21.78
N ALA A 315 19.74 4.48 23.05
CA ALA A 315 19.70 5.80 23.66
C ALA A 315 20.66 6.70 22.87
N LEU A 316 20.10 7.63 22.10
CA LEU A 316 20.90 8.79 21.67
C LEU A 316 21.10 9.64 22.91
N PRO A 317 22.36 10.03 23.25
CA PRO A 317 22.58 10.96 24.34
C PRO A 317 21.97 12.31 23.93
N PHE A 318 20.94 12.74 24.66
CA PHE A 318 20.55 14.12 24.68
C PHE A 318 21.71 14.90 25.31
N GLY A 319 22.45 15.62 24.45
CA GLY A 319 23.29 16.70 24.92
C GLY A 319 22.38 17.76 25.52
N GLY A 320 22.31 17.80 26.84
CA GLY A 320 21.83 18.94 27.57
C GLY A 320 22.77 20.10 27.33
N ASN A 321 22.22 21.24 27.00
CA ASN A 321 22.73 22.53 27.41
C ASN A 321 21.56 23.30 27.98
N ASP A 322 21.44 23.21 29.31
CA ASP A 322 21.00 24.33 30.12
C ASP A 322 22.04 25.41 29.92
N ASP A 323 21.59 26.62 29.66
CA ASP A 323 22.08 27.86 30.26
C ASP A 323 21.43 29.07 29.56
N GLU A 324 20.58 29.73 30.36
CA GLU A 324 20.59 31.16 30.71
C GLU A 324 20.62 32.20 29.54
N GLU A 325 19.57 32.86 29.31
CA GLU A 325 19.05 34.18 29.81
C GLU A 325 17.70 34.53 29.17
#